data_848f3c971828ff942f2ffb277a2272b9
#
_entry.id   848f3c971828ff942f2ffb277a2272b9
#
_cell.length_a   1.000
_cell.length_b   1.000
_cell.length_c   1.000
_cell.angle_alpha   90.00
_cell.angle_beta   90.00
_cell.angle_gamma   90.00
#
_symmetry.space_group_name_H-M   'P 1'
#
loop_
_entity.id
_entity.type
_entity.pdbx_description
1 polymer ?
#
loop_
_entity_poly.entity_id
_entity_poly.type
_entity_poly.pdbx_seq_one_letter_code
_entity_poly.pdbx_strand_id
1 'polypeptide(L)'
;MLYWMLETGRSLHSGKKYYQRYIFYMIQSKLLVSSVMKKIFMGLSGFFLITFLVLHVSLNMMSVLSENSYNAISHFMGYNPIVQFIGQPILAFGVFFHFIMGFVLELQNRRARPIAYAYNNGAANSSWSSRNMIISGLVILAYLGLHWYDLWFQELNYKFIVKKVPNSARYYGELRDKFANPLRVILYCCAFILLGFHLWHGFSSSMQSVGLSNKYSLALSKFGKAFAVGVPSAFVFIAVFHYFSQL
;
A
#
# COMPACT_ATOMS: atom_id res chain seq x y z
N MET A 1 20.37 -43.17 4.14
CA MET A 1 19.11 -43.01 3.35
C MET A 1 19.17 -43.74 2.01
N LEU A 2 20.28 -43.71 1.25
CA LEU A 2 20.45 -44.51 0.01
C LEU A 2 20.45 -46.05 0.27
N TYR A 3 21.00 -46.51 1.39
CA TYR A 3 21.06 -47.92 1.76
C TYR A 3 19.67 -48.54 2.01
N TRP A 4 18.74 -47.75 2.55
CA TRP A 4 17.35 -48.23 2.82
C TRP A 4 16.49 -48.35 1.55
N MET A 5 16.86 -47.61 0.47
CA MET A 5 16.16 -47.66 -0.83
C MET A 5 16.52 -48.90 -1.67
N LEU A 6 17.67 -49.52 -1.42
CA LEU A 6 18.09 -50.73 -2.16
C LEU A 6 17.48 -52.01 -1.61
N GLU A 7 17.06 -52.05 -0.35
CA GLU A 7 16.47 -53.24 0.29
C GLU A 7 14.96 -53.44 0.00
N THR A 8 14.23 -52.39 -0.46
CA THR A 8 12.77 -52.44 -0.56
C THR A 8 12.22 -52.77 -1.96
N GLY A 9 13.07 -53.10 -2.94
CA GLY A 9 12.64 -53.57 -4.26
C GLY A 9 11.67 -52.65 -5.04
N ARG A 10 11.55 -51.39 -4.68
CA ARG A 10 10.69 -50.43 -5.38
C ARG A 10 11.32 -49.97 -6.68
N SER A 11 10.57 -50.14 -7.78
CA SER A 11 11.03 -49.85 -9.12
C SER A 11 11.68 -48.48 -9.26
N LEU A 12 12.77 -48.40 -10.00
CA LEU A 12 13.53 -47.16 -10.35
C LEU A 12 12.64 -46.05 -10.91
N HIS A 13 11.45 -46.38 -11.39
CA HIS A 13 10.46 -45.42 -11.92
C HIS A 13 9.77 -44.63 -10.79
N SER A 14 9.53 -45.22 -9.63
CA SER A 14 8.95 -44.57 -8.45
C SER A 14 9.95 -43.59 -7.80
N GLY A 15 11.22 -43.97 -7.70
CA GLY A 15 12.27 -43.13 -7.15
C GLY A 15 12.53 -41.82 -7.92
N LYS A 16 12.49 -41.93 -9.28
CA LYS A 16 12.60 -40.74 -10.14
C LYS A 16 11.47 -39.75 -9.95
N LYS A 17 10.25 -40.21 -9.77
CA LYS A 17 9.06 -39.38 -9.57
C LYS A 17 9.10 -38.66 -8.20
N TYR A 18 9.55 -39.38 -7.16
CA TYR A 18 9.75 -38.78 -5.81
C TYR A 18 10.87 -37.76 -5.82
N TYR A 19 11.99 -38.03 -6.47
CA TYR A 19 13.13 -37.12 -6.59
C TYR A 19 12.77 -35.85 -7.35
N GLN A 20 12.03 -35.95 -8.48
CA GLN A 20 11.55 -34.80 -9.24
C GLN A 20 10.56 -33.95 -8.42
N ARG A 21 9.66 -34.60 -7.68
CA ARG A 21 8.72 -33.92 -6.78
C ARG A 21 9.45 -33.20 -5.64
N TYR A 22 10.45 -33.83 -5.05
CA TYR A 22 11.27 -33.24 -4.01
C TYR A 22 12.07 -32.05 -4.53
N ILE A 23 12.70 -32.15 -5.70
CA ILE A 23 13.40 -31.04 -6.36
C ILE A 23 12.42 -29.91 -6.69
N PHE A 24 11.23 -30.21 -7.21
CA PHE A 24 10.20 -29.24 -7.49
C PHE A 24 9.78 -28.47 -6.22
N TYR A 25 9.52 -29.16 -5.11
CA TYR A 25 9.21 -28.53 -3.82
C TYR A 25 10.39 -27.69 -3.29
N MET A 26 11.61 -28.17 -3.43
CA MET A 26 12.81 -27.45 -3.01
C MET A 26 13.03 -26.19 -3.86
N ILE A 27 12.81 -26.26 -5.16
CA ILE A 27 12.90 -25.11 -6.07
C ILE A 27 11.79 -24.12 -5.75
N GLN A 28 10.56 -24.58 -5.60
CA GLN A 28 9.39 -23.77 -5.28
C GLN A 28 9.56 -23.05 -3.92
N SER A 29 10.03 -23.75 -2.90
CA SER A 29 10.31 -23.15 -1.59
C SER A 29 11.44 -22.12 -1.65
N LYS A 30 12.51 -22.39 -2.40
CA LYS A 30 13.63 -21.43 -2.61
C LYS A 30 13.20 -20.21 -3.42
N LEU A 31 12.34 -20.36 -4.41
CA LEU A 31 11.80 -19.25 -5.20
C LEU A 31 10.93 -18.33 -4.32
N LEU A 32 9.99 -18.91 -3.56
CA LEU A 32 9.12 -18.14 -2.66
C LEU A 32 9.89 -17.45 -1.53
N VAL A 33 11.04 -17.99 -1.12
CA VAL A 33 11.90 -17.43 -0.07
C VAL A 33 13.00 -16.51 -0.64
N SER A 34 13.19 -16.47 -1.97
CA SER A 34 14.26 -15.66 -2.56
C SER A 34 14.05 -14.16 -2.29
N SER A 35 15.16 -13.45 -2.00
CA SER A 35 15.14 -12.00 -1.76
C SER A 35 14.62 -11.22 -2.97
N VAL A 36 14.82 -11.75 -4.18
CA VAL A 36 14.34 -11.14 -5.44
C VAL A 36 12.82 -11.22 -5.52
N MET A 37 12.23 -12.39 -5.28
CA MET A 37 10.77 -12.56 -5.32
C MET A 37 10.06 -11.67 -4.30
N LYS A 38 10.60 -11.57 -3.08
CA LYS A 38 10.04 -10.66 -2.07
C LYS A 38 10.02 -9.19 -2.53
N LYS A 39 11.09 -8.75 -3.20
CA LYS A 39 11.16 -7.39 -3.78
C LYS A 39 10.15 -7.20 -4.93
N ILE A 40 9.97 -8.22 -5.78
CA ILE A 40 8.96 -8.19 -6.85
C ILE A 40 7.55 -8.09 -6.25
N PHE A 41 7.20 -8.92 -5.29
CA PHE A 41 5.90 -8.85 -4.62
C PHE A 41 5.68 -7.53 -3.89
N MET A 42 6.72 -6.98 -3.26
CA MET A 42 6.67 -5.65 -2.67
C MET A 42 6.40 -4.58 -3.73
N GLY A 43 7.08 -4.65 -4.89
CA GLY A 43 6.85 -3.74 -6.02
C GLY A 43 5.44 -3.84 -6.59
N LEU A 44 4.93 -5.08 -6.80
CA LEU A 44 3.58 -5.31 -7.30
C LEU A 44 2.50 -4.81 -6.33
N SER A 45 2.67 -5.05 -5.01
CA SER A 45 1.76 -4.50 -4.00
C SER A 45 1.78 -2.97 -3.98
N GLY A 46 2.94 -2.35 -4.20
CA GLY A 46 3.07 -0.91 -4.36
C GLY A 46 2.27 -0.38 -5.55
N PHE A 47 2.36 -1.02 -6.72
CA PHE A 47 1.56 -0.64 -7.90
C PHE A 47 0.06 -0.82 -7.69
N PHE A 48 -0.35 -1.88 -7.01
CA PHE A 48 -1.75 -2.08 -6.63
C PHE A 48 -2.26 -0.91 -5.79
N LEU A 49 -1.51 -0.49 -4.77
CA LEU A 49 -1.89 0.63 -3.91
C LEU A 49 -1.83 1.98 -4.65
N ILE A 50 -0.89 2.18 -5.58
CA ILE A 50 -0.83 3.36 -6.46
C ILE A 50 -2.09 3.45 -7.31
N THR A 51 -2.54 2.34 -7.92
CA THR A 51 -3.77 2.30 -8.72
C THR A 51 -4.99 2.64 -7.85
N PHE A 52 -5.08 2.07 -6.66
CA PHE A 52 -6.12 2.44 -5.70
C PHE A 52 -6.06 3.94 -5.34
N LEU A 53 -4.87 4.49 -5.12
CA LEU A 53 -4.70 5.89 -4.72
C LEU A 53 -5.17 6.87 -5.79
N VAL A 54 -5.00 6.53 -7.08
CA VAL A 54 -5.58 7.31 -8.21
C VAL A 54 -7.09 7.35 -8.11
N LEU A 55 -7.73 6.19 -7.97
CA LEU A 55 -9.18 6.10 -7.81
C LEU A 55 -9.64 6.87 -6.57
N HIS A 56 -8.93 6.71 -5.47
CA HIS A 56 -9.27 7.31 -4.19
C HIS A 56 -9.21 8.85 -4.23
N VAL A 57 -8.16 9.43 -4.81
CA VAL A 57 -8.06 10.89 -4.95
C VAL A 57 -9.10 11.43 -5.92
N SER A 58 -9.38 10.72 -7.01
CA SER A 58 -10.40 11.13 -7.99
C SER A 58 -11.81 11.17 -7.38
N LEU A 59 -12.16 10.14 -6.60
CA LEU A 59 -13.46 10.08 -5.91
C LEU A 59 -13.57 11.17 -4.83
N ASN A 60 -12.49 11.39 -4.06
CA ASN A 60 -12.51 12.44 -3.03
C ASN A 60 -12.50 13.84 -3.62
N MET A 61 -11.91 14.06 -4.81
CA MET A 61 -11.98 15.36 -5.48
C MET A 61 -13.42 15.75 -5.85
N MET A 62 -14.33 14.79 -6.03
CA MET A 62 -15.75 15.08 -6.24
C MET A 62 -16.38 15.82 -5.07
N SER A 63 -15.85 15.71 -3.84
CA SER A 63 -16.34 16.48 -2.70
C SER A 63 -16.10 17.99 -2.83
N VAL A 64 -15.11 18.38 -3.64
CA VAL A 64 -14.82 19.79 -3.95
C VAL A 64 -15.69 20.30 -5.12
N LEU A 65 -15.98 19.40 -6.07
CA LEU A 65 -16.67 19.78 -7.32
C LEU A 65 -18.19 19.75 -7.19
N SER A 66 -18.75 18.77 -6.48
CA SER A 66 -20.20 18.58 -6.38
C SER A 66 -20.57 17.68 -5.18
N GLU A 67 -21.29 18.26 -4.23
CA GLU A 67 -21.84 17.52 -3.08
C GLU A 67 -22.69 16.33 -3.50
N ASN A 68 -23.59 16.53 -4.48
CA ASN A 68 -24.49 15.47 -4.95
C ASN A 68 -23.70 14.30 -5.57
N SER A 69 -22.69 14.61 -6.38
CA SER A 69 -21.85 13.58 -7.01
C SER A 69 -21.01 12.83 -5.98
N TYR A 70 -20.44 13.54 -5.00
CA TYR A 70 -19.70 12.91 -3.90
C TYR A 70 -20.59 11.99 -3.07
N ASN A 71 -21.79 12.45 -2.69
CA ASN A 71 -22.76 11.66 -1.96
C ASN A 71 -23.20 10.41 -2.73
N ALA A 72 -23.49 10.53 -4.02
CA ALA A 72 -23.90 9.42 -4.87
C ALA A 72 -22.80 8.35 -4.99
N ILE A 73 -21.56 8.80 -5.26
CA ILE A 73 -20.41 7.90 -5.40
C ILE A 73 -20.09 7.23 -4.06
N SER A 74 -20.08 7.98 -2.95
CA SER A 74 -19.80 7.44 -1.63
C SER A 74 -20.87 6.41 -1.21
N HIS A 75 -22.13 6.69 -1.51
CA HIS A 75 -23.23 5.74 -1.28
C HIS A 75 -23.03 4.45 -2.11
N PHE A 76 -22.71 4.57 -3.40
CA PHE A 76 -22.41 3.43 -4.25
C PHE A 76 -21.24 2.61 -3.68
N MET A 77 -20.12 3.24 -3.33
CA MET A 77 -18.96 2.56 -2.76
C MET A 77 -19.28 1.86 -1.43
N GLY A 78 -20.15 2.45 -0.65
CA GLY A 78 -20.56 1.90 0.64
C GLY A 78 -21.57 0.76 0.55
N TYR A 79 -22.48 0.75 -0.44
CA TYR A 79 -23.60 -0.20 -0.49
C TYR A 79 -23.52 -1.21 -1.65
N ASN A 80 -22.65 -1.01 -2.62
CA ASN A 80 -22.48 -2.00 -3.69
C ASN A 80 -21.85 -3.30 -3.14
N PRO A 81 -22.51 -4.48 -3.28
CA PRO A 81 -22.03 -5.73 -2.69
C PRO A 81 -20.65 -6.16 -3.21
N ILE A 82 -20.34 -5.91 -4.49
CA ILE A 82 -19.04 -6.24 -5.08
C ILE A 82 -17.94 -5.41 -4.44
N VAL A 83 -18.16 -4.11 -4.27
CA VAL A 83 -17.20 -3.23 -3.62
C VAL A 83 -17.02 -3.62 -2.16
N GLN A 84 -18.10 -3.88 -1.45
CA GLN A 84 -18.09 -4.16 -0.01
C GLN A 84 -17.49 -5.54 0.32
N PHE A 85 -17.87 -6.60 -0.40
CA PHE A 85 -17.50 -7.98 -0.06
C PHE A 85 -16.30 -8.52 -0.86
N ILE A 86 -15.92 -7.86 -1.94
CA ILE A 86 -14.76 -8.25 -2.76
C ILE A 86 -13.71 -7.14 -2.76
N GLY A 87 -14.07 -5.94 -3.17
CA GLY A 87 -13.13 -4.82 -3.33
C GLY A 87 -12.46 -4.41 -2.02
N GLN A 88 -13.23 -4.17 -0.96
CA GLN A 88 -12.69 -3.77 0.34
C GLN A 88 -11.79 -4.83 0.98
N PRO A 89 -12.14 -6.15 1.02
CA PRO A 89 -11.24 -7.18 1.52
C PRO A 89 -9.95 -7.31 0.71
N ILE A 90 -10.01 -7.22 -0.63
CA ILE A 90 -8.82 -7.23 -1.48
C ILE A 90 -7.92 -6.03 -1.19
N LEU A 91 -8.51 -4.85 -1.03
CA LEU A 91 -7.77 -3.64 -0.67
C LEU A 91 -7.11 -3.77 0.70
N ALA A 92 -7.86 -4.22 1.71
CA ALA A 92 -7.33 -4.46 3.05
C ALA A 92 -6.16 -5.46 3.02
N PHE A 93 -6.33 -6.58 2.31
CA PHE A 93 -5.24 -7.54 2.11
C PHE A 93 -4.01 -6.89 1.46
N GLY A 94 -4.19 -6.09 0.40
CA GLY A 94 -3.10 -5.39 -0.26
C GLY A 94 -2.34 -4.44 0.65
N VAL A 95 -3.04 -3.67 1.49
CA VAL A 95 -2.45 -2.77 2.49
C VAL A 95 -1.65 -3.56 3.53
N PHE A 96 -2.25 -4.58 4.15
CA PHE A 96 -1.56 -5.40 5.16
C PHE A 96 -0.36 -6.13 4.57
N PHE A 97 -0.51 -6.70 3.37
CA PHE A 97 0.58 -7.39 2.69
C PHE A 97 1.76 -6.44 2.41
N HIS A 98 1.50 -5.26 1.85
CA HIS A 98 2.51 -4.25 1.56
C HIS A 98 3.27 -3.83 2.82
N PHE A 99 2.55 -3.55 3.88
CA PHE A 99 3.08 -3.14 5.16
C PHE A 99 3.94 -4.25 5.80
N ILE A 100 3.43 -5.49 5.91
CA ILE A 100 4.16 -6.63 6.48
C ILE A 100 5.42 -6.91 5.67
N MET A 101 5.33 -6.93 4.33
CA MET A 101 6.48 -7.14 3.47
C MET A 101 7.52 -6.02 3.60
N GLY A 102 7.08 -4.76 3.79
CA GLY A 102 7.98 -3.64 4.07
C GLY A 102 8.81 -3.87 5.34
N PHE A 103 8.17 -4.29 6.43
CA PHE A 103 8.88 -4.66 7.67
C PHE A 103 9.82 -5.85 7.51
N VAL A 104 9.36 -6.90 6.84
CA VAL A 104 10.19 -8.10 6.61
C VAL A 104 11.45 -7.73 5.84
N LEU A 105 11.33 -6.95 4.77
CA LEU A 105 12.47 -6.52 3.98
C LEU A 105 13.41 -5.60 4.76
N GLU A 106 12.88 -4.68 5.56
CA GLU A 106 13.69 -3.79 6.40
C GLU A 106 14.47 -4.59 7.45
N LEU A 107 13.81 -5.53 8.14
CA LEU A 107 14.49 -6.40 9.12
C LEU A 107 15.57 -7.25 8.47
N GLN A 108 15.32 -7.79 7.26
CA GLN A 108 16.32 -8.56 6.52
C GLN A 108 17.50 -7.69 6.10
N ASN A 109 17.25 -6.47 5.63
CA ASN A 109 18.30 -5.53 5.25
C ASN A 109 19.19 -5.14 6.45
N ARG A 110 18.59 -4.91 7.63
CA ARG A 110 19.35 -4.61 8.87
C ARG A 110 20.18 -5.80 9.31
N ARG A 111 19.62 -7.01 9.29
CA ARG A 111 20.35 -8.24 9.67
C ARG A 111 21.48 -8.60 8.71
N ALA A 112 21.36 -8.25 7.43
CA ALA A 112 22.43 -8.47 6.45
C ALA A 112 23.67 -7.58 6.66
N ARG A 113 23.61 -6.59 7.57
CA ARG A 113 24.70 -5.64 7.89
C ARG A 113 25.03 -5.67 9.38
N PRO A 114 25.63 -6.74 9.90
CA PRO A 114 25.92 -6.87 11.35
C PRO A 114 27.02 -5.91 11.82
N ILE A 115 27.87 -5.43 10.91
CA ILE A 115 28.96 -4.49 11.22
C ILE A 115 28.65 -3.15 10.55
N ALA A 116 28.60 -2.09 11.37
CA ALA A 116 28.43 -0.73 10.87
C ALA A 116 29.69 -0.28 10.10
N TYR A 117 29.50 0.56 9.08
CA TYR A 117 30.64 1.17 8.39
C TYR A 117 31.39 2.12 9.33
N ALA A 118 32.71 2.03 9.34
CA ALA A 118 33.57 2.95 10.09
C ALA A 118 33.39 4.41 9.64
N TYR A 119 33.10 4.60 8.34
CA TYR A 119 32.75 5.89 7.75
C TYR A 119 31.45 5.75 6.92
N ASN A 120 30.42 6.50 7.27
CA ASN A 120 29.13 6.45 6.60
C ASN A 120 28.80 7.78 5.93
N ASN A 121 28.96 7.88 4.59
CA ASN A 121 28.45 8.98 3.81
C ASN A 121 27.14 8.57 3.11
N GLY A 122 26.07 8.45 3.89
CA GLY A 122 24.77 8.03 3.40
C GLY A 122 24.21 8.96 2.31
N ALA A 123 24.51 10.26 2.36
CA ALA A 123 24.04 11.24 1.39
C ALA A 123 24.65 11.06 0.00
N ALA A 124 25.87 10.53 -0.09
CA ALA A 124 26.51 10.24 -1.38
C ALA A 124 25.91 9.00 -2.07
N ASN A 125 25.35 8.05 -1.30
CA ASN A 125 24.94 6.74 -1.82
C ASN A 125 23.41 6.54 -1.93
N SER A 126 22.59 7.37 -1.28
CA SER A 126 21.12 7.22 -1.28
C SER A 126 20.39 8.53 -0.95
N SER A 127 19.19 8.68 -1.49
CA SER A 127 18.33 9.83 -1.21
C SER A 127 17.83 9.82 0.25
N TRP A 128 17.44 10.99 0.77
CA TRP A 128 16.84 11.12 2.09
C TRP A 128 15.56 10.26 2.20
N SER A 129 14.68 10.29 1.19
CA SER A 129 13.44 9.50 1.16
C SER A 129 13.71 8.00 1.19
N SER A 130 14.78 7.53 0.53
CA SER A 130 15.19 6.12 0.58
C SER A 130 15.62 5.69 1.99
N ARG A 131 16.40 6.52 2.67
CA ARG A 131 16.89 6.22 4.03
C ARG A 131 15.78 6.26 5.09
N ASN A 132 14.74 7.06 4.87
CA ASN A 132 13.64 7.26 5.81
C ASN A 132 12.34 6.59 5.37
N MET A 133 12.41 5.62 4.45
CA MET A 133 11.25 4.92 3.89
C MET A 133 10.41 4.23 4.96
N ILE A 134 11.05 3.60 5.93
CA ILE A 134 10.35 2.93 7.03
C ILE A 134 9.65 3.93 7.95
N ILE A 135 10.25 5.10 8.19
CA ILE A 135 9.66 6.14 9.03
C ILE A 135 8.41 6.71 8.36
N SER A 136 8.50 7.08 7.07
CA SER A 136 7.33 7.54 6.31
C SER A 136 6.24 6.48 6.24
N GLY A 137 6.61 5.20 6.07
CA GLY A 137 5.67 4.08 6.09
C GLY A 137 4.95 3.92 7.43
N LEU A 138 5.65 4.07 8.56
CA LEU A 138 5.06 4.01 9.91
C LEU A 138 4.08 5.15 10.16
N VAL A 139 4.41 6.37 9.73
CA VAL A 139 3.49 7.51 9.88
C VAL A 139 2.25 7.33 9.00
N ILE A 140 2.42 6.82 7.77
CA ILE A 140 1.29 6.48 6.90
C ILE A 140 0.41 5.39 7.54
N LEU A 141 0.99 4.39 8.19
CA LEU A 141 0.23 3.37 8.90
C LEU A 141 -0.57 3.94 10.08
N ALA A 142 0.04 4.81 10.88
CA ALA A 142 -0.64 5.49 11.98
C ALA A 142 -1.79 6.36 11.44
N TYR A 143 -1.54 7.08 10.34
CA TYR A 143 -2.58 7.83 9.63
C TYR A 143 -3.70 6.95 9.11
N LEU A 144 -3.41 5.77 8.52
CA LEU A 144 -4.43 4.83 8.08
C LEU A 144 -5.32 4.36 9.23
N GLY A 145 -4.76 4.15 10.42
CA GLY A 145 -5.54 3.85 11.62
C GLY A 145 -6.53 4.98 11.96
N LEU A 146 -6.08 6.24 11.92
CA LEU A 146 -6.93 7.42 12.11
C LEU A 146 -7.98 7.54 11.01
N HIS A 147 -7.59 7.37 9.75
CA HIS A 147 -8.46 7.44 8.58
C HIS A 147 -9.57 6.38 8.62
N TRP A 148 -9.24 5.15 8.98
CA TRP A 148 -10.22 4.08 9.17
C TRP A 148 -11.17 4.38 10.33
N TYR A 149 -10.65 4.88 11.46
CA TYR A 149 -11.47 5.29 12.58
C TYR A 149 -12.45 6.40 12.19
N ASP A 150 -11.99 7.39 11.42
CA ASP A 150 -12.79 8.55 11.04
C ASP A 150 -13.90 8.26 10.04
N LEU A 151 -13.68 7.30 9.12
CA LEU A 151 -14.56 7.09 7.98
C LEU A 151 -15.09 5.65 7.92
N TRP A 152 -14.20 4.66 7.88
CA TRP A 152 -14.63 3.27 7.64
C TRP A 152 -15.32 2.63 8.85
N PHE A 153 -14.79 2.79 10.05
CA PHE A 153 -15.44 2.28 11.26
C PHE A 153 -16.77 2.99 11.56
N GLN A 154 -16.87 4.28 11.23
CA GLN A 154 -18.13 5.01 11.34
C GLN A 154 -19.19 4.43 10.38
N GLU A 155 -18.79 4.09 9.17
CA GLU A 155 -19.66 3.46 8.18
C GLU A 155 -20.10 2.05 8.64
N LEU A 156 -19.19 1.24 9.18
CA LEU A 156 -19.54 -0.07 9.74
C LEU A 156 -20.51 0.05 10.94
N ASN A 157 -20.25 1.01 11.84
CA ASN A 157 -21.11 1.28 12.98
C ASN A 157 -22.52 1.69 12.52
N TYR A 158 -22.60 2.60 11.55
CA TYR A 158 -23.88 3.06 10.98
C TYR A 158 -24.70 1.90 10.41
N LYS A 159 -24.08 1.00 9.65
CA LYS A 159 -24.76 -0.08 8.93
C LYS A 159 -25.08 -1.30 9.79
N PHE A 160 -24.11 -1.78 10.55
CA PHE A 160 -24.18 -3.11 11.15
C PHE A 160 -24.44 -3.10 12.64
N ILE A 161 -24.07 -2.03 13.36
CA ILE A 161 -24.28 -1.93 14.81
C ILE A 161 -25.56 -1.16 15.08
N VAL A 162 -25.63 0.10 14.63
CA VAL A 162 -26.82 0.96 14.88
C VAL A 162 -27.95 0.65 13.89
N LYS A 163 -27.63 0.03 12.73
CA LYS A 163 -28.59 -0.38 11.69
C LYS A 163 -29.51 0.75 11.24
N LYS A 164 -28.94 1.93 11.02
CA LYS A 164 -29.71 3.10 10.53
C LYS A 164 -30.19 2.87 9.10
N VAL A 165 -31.30 3.49 8.75
CA VAL A 165 -31.84 3.50 7.39
C VAL A 165 -30.79 4.13 6.46
N PRO A 166 -30.52 3.53 5.29
CA PRO A 166 -29.60 4.09 4.31
C PRO A 166 -29.96 5.52 3.93
N ASN A 167 -29.02 6.44 4.08
CA ASN A 167 -29.17 7.84 3.68
C ASN A 167 -28.01 8.21 2.75
N SER A 168 -28.31 8.45 1.48
CA SER A 168 -27.33 8.80 0.48
C SER A 168 -26.81 10.23 0.59
N ALA A 169 -27.47 11.13 1.30
CA ALA A 169 -27.11 12.55 1.38
C ALA A 169 -26.17 12.89 2.56
N ARG A 170 -25.73 11.92 3.36
CA ARG A 170 -24.98 12.17 4.62
C ARG A 170 -23.47 12.34 4.44
N TYR A 171 -22.86 11.73 3.40
CA TYR A 171 -21.41 11.55 3.30
C TYR A 171 -20.64 12.87 3.20
N TYR A 172 -21.19 13.84 2.48
CA TYR A 172 -20.58 15.15 2.35
C TYR A 172 -20.56 15.90 3.67
N GLY A 173 -21.68 15.90 4.41
CA GLY A 173 -21.76 16.49 5.74
C GLY A 173 -20.79 15.84 6.72
N GLU A 174 -20.73 14.51 6.75
CA GLU A 174 -19.80 13.76 7.61
C GLU A 174 -18.33 14.07 7.29
N LEU A 175 -17.97 14.24 6.02
CA LEU A 175 -16.62 14.64 5.61
C LEU A 175 -16.28 16.04 6.11
N ARG A 176 -17.21 16.99 5.91
CA ARG A 176 -17.06 18.38 6.39
C ARG A 176 -16.86 18.45 7.89
N ASP A 177 -17.70 17.75 8.65
CA ASP A 177 -17.61 17.70 10.12
C ASP A 177 -16.22 17.20 10.59
N LYS A 178 -15.61 16.25 9.86
CA LYS A 178 -14.24 15.79 10.17
C LYS A 178 -13.19 16.89 9.94
N PHE A 179 -13.31 17.66 8.88
CA PHE A 179 -12.39 18.74 8.56
C PHE A 179 -12.76 20.09 9.21
N ALA A 180 -13.81 20.17 10.02
CA ALA A 180 -14.04 21.33 10.88
C ALA A 180 -13.00 21.47 12.01
N ASN A 181 -12.35 20.36 12.39
CA ASN A 181 -11.33 20.37 13.44
C ASN A 181 -9.94 20.67 12.86
N PRO A 182 -9.30 21.81 13.21
CA PRO A 182 -8.01 22.20 12.64
C PRO A 182 -6.88 21.23 12.97
N LEU A 183 -6.87 20.62 14.16
CA LEU A 183 -5.86 19.62 14.52
C LEU A 183 -5.94 18.41 13.58
N ARG A 184 -7.16 17.98 13.23
CA ARG A 184 -7.36 16.88 12.29
C ARG A 184 -6.83 17.24 10.91
N VAL A 185 -7.13 18.44 10.41
CA VAL A 185 -6.60 18.91 9.12
C VAL A 185 -5.06 18.91 9.12
N ILE A 186 -4.43 19.41 10.18
CA ILE A 186 -2.97 19.40 10.30
C ILE A 186 -2.41 17.97 10.26
N LEU A 187 -2.99 17.04 11.02
CA LEU A 187 -2.54 15.64 11.04
C LEU A 187 -2.66 14.99 9.66
N TYR A 188 -3.78 15.21 8.96
CA TYR A 188 -3.99 14.71 7.60
C TYR A 188 -2.98 15.33 6.61
N CYS A 189 -2.77 16.65 6.65
CA CYS A 189 -1.81 17.32 5.78
C CYS A 189 -0.37 16.83 6.01
N CYS A 190 0.05 16.67 7.26
CA CYS A 190 1.37 16.12 7.60
C CYS A 190 1.52 14.68 7.03
N ALA A 191 0.50 13.84 7.18
CA ALA A 191 0.52 12.49 6.63
C ALA A 191 0.59 12.49 5.10
N PHE A 192 -0.13 13.38 4.41
CA PHE A 192 -0.08 13.50 2.95
C PHE A 192 1.28 13.96 2.45
N ILE A 193 1.95 14.89 3.15
CA ILE A 193 3.33 15.30 2.82
C ILE A 193 4.28 14.11 2.92
N LEU A 194 4.18 13.31 3.99
CA LEU A 194 5.01 12.12 4.16
C LEU A 194 4.65 11.01 3.16
N LEU A 195 3.39 10.90 2.75
CA LEU A 195 2.98 10.06 1.63
C LEU A 195 3.69 10.47 0.33
N GLY A 196 3.85 11.79 0.08
CA GLY A 196 4.61 12.29 -1.06
C GLY A 196 6.06 11.79 -1.06
N PHE A 197 6.77 11.87 0.05
CA PHE A 197 8.13 11.33 0.17
C PHE A 197 8.17 9.81 0.03
N HIS A 198 7.19 9.11 0.55
CA HIS A 198 7.05 7.66 0.43
C HIS A 198 6.85 7.25 -1.04
N LEU A 199 5.94 7.90 -1.75
CA LEU A 199 5.68 7.67 -3.18
C LEU A 199 6.88 8.04 -4.06
N TRP A 200 7.60 9.14 -3.72
CA TRP A 200 8.77 9.60 -4.49
C TRP A 200 9.85 8.51 -4.61
N HIS A 201 10.12 7.84 -3.51
CA HIS A 201 11.07 6.72 -3.52
C HIS A 201 10.40 5.41 -3.94
N GLY A 202 9.23 5.12 -3.41
CA GLY A 202 8.51 3.85 -3.60
C GLY A 202 8.20 3.56 -5.06
N PHE A 203 7.77 4.57 -5.83
CA PHE A 203 7.49 4.40 -7.26
C PHE A 203 8.72 3.93 -8.03
N SER A 204 9.84 4.63 -7.89
CA SER A 204 11.11 4.25 -8.57
C SER A 204 11.59 2.87 -8.15
N SER A 205 11.50 2.54 -6.85
CA SER A 205 11.89 1.24 -6.31
C SER A 205 11.02 0.10 -6.84
N SER A 206 9.70 0.32 -6.94
CA SER A 206 8.77 -0.66 -7.51
C SER A 206 9.06 -0.93 -8.98
N MET A 207 9.30 0.11 -9.78
CA MET A 207 9.69 -0.02 -11.20
C MET A 207 10.95 -0.84 -11.39
N GLN A 208 11.99 -0.59 -10.58
CA GLN A 208 13.24 -1.36 -10.62
C GLN A 208 13.01 -2.83 -10.21
N SER A 209 12.20 -3.06 -9.18
CA SER A 209 11.94 -4.40 -8.66
C SER A 209 11.21 -5.31 -9.63
N VAL A 210 10.32 -4.75 -10.47
CA VAL A 210 9.59 -5.51 -11.50
C VAL A 210 10.29 -5.51 -12.86
N GLY A 211 11.54 -4.96 -12.96
CA GLY A 211 12.34 -5.02 -14.19
C GLY A 211 11.95 -3.99 -15.25
N LEU A 212 11.19 -2.95 -14.93
CA LEU A 212 10.79 -1.88 -15.86
C LEU A 212 11.88 -0.79 -16.01
N SER A 213 13.12 -1.10 -15.69
CA SER A 213 14.28 -0.23 -15.91
C SER A 213 14.83 -0.43 -17.33
N ASN A 214 14.33 0.34 -18.29
CA ASN A 214 14.69 0.28 -19.72
C ASN A 214 14.81 1.70 -20.32
N LYS A 215 14.83 1.81 -21.66
CA LYS A 215 14.88 3.09 -22.37
C LYS A 215 13.80 4.11 -22.00
N TYR A 216 12.68 3.66 -21.44
CA TYR A 216 11.56 4.52 -20.97
C TYR A 216 11.69 4.90 -19.49
N SER A 217 12.72 4.43 -18.80
CA SER A 217 12.88 4.64 -17.36
C SER A 217 12.93 6.11 -16.96
N LEU A 218 13.44 7.00 -17.82
CA LEU A 218 13.45 8.44 -17.60
C LEU A 218 12.02 9.04 -17.59
N ALA A 219 11.19 8.68 -18.56
CA ALA A 219 9.80 9.15 -18.64
C ALA A 219 8.97 8.62 -17.45
N LEU A 220 9.14 7.34 -17.12
CA LEU A 220 8.49 6.72 -15.97
C LEU A 220 8.94 7.33 -14.63
N SER A 221 10.23 7.67 -14.50
CA SER A 221 10.74 8.39 -13.33
C SER A 221 10.16 9.79 -13.20
N LYS A 222 10.06 10.55 -14.31
CA LYS A 222 9.41 11.87 -14.32
C LYS A 222 7.93 11.76 -13.94
N PHE A 223 7.21 10.80 -14.51
CA PHE A 223 5.81 10.53 -14.18
C PHE A 223 5.67 10.18 -12.69
N GLY A 224 6.49 9.27 -12.15
CA GLY A 224 6.45 8.89 -10.74
C GLY A 224 6.70 10.06 -9.80
N LYS A 225 7.61 10.99 -10.17
CA LYS A 225 7.84 12.22 -9.40
C LYS A 225 6.64 13.17 -9.44
N ALA A 226 6.05 13.37 -10.63
CA ALA A 226 4.85 14.19 -10.78
C ALA A 226 3.67 13.60 -10.00
N PHE A 227 3.51 12.27 -10.01
CA PHE A 227 2.52 11.55 -9.24
C PHE A 227 2.74 11.72 -7.72
N ALA A 228 3.98 11.56 -7.26
CA ALA A 228 4.36 11.67 -5.85
C ALA A 228 4.15 13.08 -5.27
N VAL A 229 4.11 14.11 -6.12
CA VAL A 229 3.75 15.47 -5.72
C VAL A 229 2.26 15.73 -5.93
N GLY A 230 1.73 15.39 -7.09
CA GLY A 230 0.37 15.76 -7.50
C GLY A 230 -0.72 15.13 -6.63
N VAL A 231 -0.63 13.83 -6.36
CA VAL A 231 -1.67 13.12 -5.60
C VAL A 231 -1.72 13.59 -4.12
N PRO A 232 -0.61 13.65 -3.38
CA PRO A 232 -0.66 14.19 -2.02
C PRO A 232 -1.08 15.65 -1.96
N SER A 233 -0.67 16.48 -2.93
CA SER A 233 -1.10 17.89 -2.99
C SER A 233 -2.60 18.01 -3.22
N ALA A 234 -3.21 17.13 -4.02
CA ALA A 234 -4.65 17.09 -4.20
C ALA A 234 -5.38 16.73 -2.89
N PHE A 235 -4.87 15.77 -2.11
CA PHE A 235 -5.43 15.46 -0.81
C PHE A 235 -5.28 16.60 0.20
N VAL A 236 -4.12 17.28 0.23
CA VAL A 236 -3.94 18.49 1.05
C VAL A 236 -4.95 19.55 0.65
N PHE A 237 -5.12 19.79 -0.65
CA PHE A 237 -6.10 20.75 -1.17
C PHE A 237 -7.52 20.40 -0.71
N ILE A 238 -7.96 19.14 -0.81
CA ILE A 238 -9.29 18.72 -0.37
C ILE A 238 -9.49 19.00 1.12
N ALA A 239 -8.53 18.62 1.97
CA ALA A 239 -8.63 18.82 3.42
C ALA A 239 -8.70 20.31 3.80
N VAL A 240 -7.85 21.11 3.18
CA VAL A 240 -7.77 22.57 3.41
C VAL A 240 -9.01 23.27 2.85
N PHE A 241 -9.49 22.88 1.67
CA PHE A 241 -10.72 23.39 1.08
C PHE A 241 -11.93 23.20 2.01
N HIS A 242 -12.13 21.98 2.52
CA HIS A 242 -13.25 21.71 3.43
C HIS A 242 -13.13 22.42 4.76
N TYR A 243 -11.93 22.68 5.25
CA TYR A 243 -11.72 23.48 6.45
C TYR A 243 -12.15 24.94 6.21
N PHE A 244 -11.58 25.59 5.19
CA PHE A 244 -11.86 27.00 4.91
C PHE A 244 -13.28 27.25 4.40
N SER A 245 -13.92 26.29 3.77
CA SER A 245 -15.32 26.43 3.31
C SER A 245 -16.35 26.46 4.45
N GLN A 246 -15.91 26.27 5.70
CA GLN A 246 -16.75 26.26 6.88
C GLN A 246 -16.53 27.48 7.79
N LEU A 247 -15.49 28.28 7.51
CA LEU A 247 -15.21 29.55 8.19
C LEU A 247 -16.00 30.68 7.58
#